data_10a15b51e53b65ad422a9679a9441829
#
_entry.id   10a15b51e53b65ad422a9679a9441829
#
_cell.length_a   1.000
_cell.length_b   1.000
_cell.length_c   1.000
_cell.angle_alpha   90.00
_cell.angle_beta   90.00
_cell.angle_gamma   90.00
#
_symmetry.space_group_name_H-M   'P 1'
#
loop_
_entity.id
_entity.type
_entity.pdbx_description
1 polymer ?
#
loop_
_entity_poly.entity_id
_entity_poly.type
_entity_poly.pdbx_seq_one_letter_code
_entity_poly.pdbx_strand_id
1 'polypeptide(L)'
;MKKTIVSLILALVMALSFGLAQAETSPIVEPEEGKVTPVESGASCDLNGDGKAEQITYEVHNDDTGATETYVKLTVGDQELKIEGWYMDEKVYLLKVQFNTYLLVFDYGPSDDPETHFIYLDDNGKLQDAGSILANPNDMVVNRGIITGSVRGTVLYTWYHDADYMIANNIMEGGTRHVVNLPRPFYAMGLVVKAKVDIPLYAQQGGDSVALTVKAGDTVILSGSDDKQWIYVTDKDGDNGGWLAVGGEYGIDLIVNGQTMSGSDVFDGLLFAD
;
A
#
# COMPACT_ATOMS: atom_id res chain seq x y z
N MET A 1 -27.28 42.03 -58.69
CA MET A 1 -25.93 41.73 -58.20
C MET A 1 -25.73 41.95 -56.67
N LYS A 2 -26.37 42.96 -56.02
CA LYS A 2 -26.17 43.20 -54.56
C LYS A 2 -26.78 42.13 -53.62
N LYS A 3 -27.89 41.44 -54.01
CA LYS A 3 -28.53 40.41 -53.17
C LYS A 3 -27.77 39.08 -53.12
N THR A 4 -27.03 38.73 -54.15
CA THR A 4 -26.27 37.47 -54.21
C THR A 4 -24.97 37.53 -53.38
N ILE A 5 -24.38 38.71 -53.19
CA ILE A 5 -23.17 38.89 -52.39
C ILE A 5 -23.49 38.78 -50.89
N VAL A 6 -24.63 39.31 -50.45
CA VAL A 6 -25.05 39.25 -49.04
C VAL A 6 -25.36 37.80 -48.62
N SER A 7 -25.93 36.98 -49.49
CA SER A 7 -26.19 35.55 -49.20
C SER A 7 -24.87 34.73 -49.10
N LEU A 8 -23.87 35.08 -49.90
CA LEU A 8 -22.57 34.37 -49.86
C LEU A 8 -21.75 34.68 -48.59
N ILE A 9 -21.82 35.94 -48.13
CA ILE A 9 -21.16 36.33 -46.87
C ILE A 9 -21.82 35.73 -45.65
N LEU A 10 -23.18 35.64 -45.65
CA LEU A 10 -23.91 35.00 -44.54
C LEU A 10 -23.63 33.50 -44.47
N ALA A 11 -23.48 32.79 -45.59
CA ALA A 11 -23.12 31.38 -45.65
C ALA A 11 -21.69 31.13 -45.21
N LEU A 12 -20.77 32.06 -45.52
CA LEU A 12 -19.37 31.95 -45.07
C LEU A 12 -19.20 32.20 -43.57
N VAL A 13 -19.98 33.11 -42.99
CA VAL A 13 -19.98 33.37 -41.54
C VAL A 13 -20.61 32.17 -40.75
N MET A 14 -21.63 31.49 -41.27
CA MET A 14 -22.19 30.29 -40.67
C MET A 14 -21.24 29.07 -40.81
N ALA A 15 -20.44 28.98 -41.88
CA ALA A 15 -19.47 27.90 -42.05
C ALA A 15 -18.27 28.06 -41.12
N LEU A 16 -17.93 29.28 -40.70
CA LEU A 16 -16.86 29.56 -39.72
C LEU A 16 -17.28 29.40 -38.28
N SER A 17 -18.60 29.35 -37.96
CA SER A 17 -19.10 29.14 -36.62
C SER A 17 -19.30 27.65 -36.25
N PHE A 18 -19.17 26.72 -37.21
CA PHE A 18 -19.24 25.28 -36.95
C PHE A 18 -17.87 24.62 -36.78
N GLY A 19 -16.78 25.34 -36.77
CA GLY A 19 -15.40 24.82 -36.77
C GLY A 19 -14.61 24.99 -35.49
N LEU A 20 -15.19 25.56 -34.45
CA LEU A 20 -14.60 25.54 -33.11
C LEU A 20 -15.30 24.44 -32.27
N ALA A 21 -15.05 23.17 -32.58
CA ALA A 21 -15.06 22.15 -31.55
C ALA A 21 -14.04 22.64 -30.50
N GLN A 22 -14.50 23.18 -29.39
CA GLN A 22 -13.65 23.36 -28.22
C GLN A 22 -13.11 21.95 -27.94
N ALA A 23 -11.83 21.74 -28.19
CA ALA A 23 -11.15 20.62 -27.63
C ALA A 23 -11.40 20.74 -26.11
N GLU A 24 -12.18 19.83 -25.54
CA GLU A 24 -12.34 19.75 -24.10
C GLU A 24 -10.91 19.61 -23.57
N THR A 25 -10.41 20.66 -22.93
CA THR A 25 -9.11 20.61 -22.29
C THR A 25 -9.27 19.66 -21.10
N SER A 26 -8.56 18.54 -21.14
CA SER A 26 -8.51 17.61 -20.02
C SER A 26 -8.23 18.39 -18.73
N PRO A 27 -8.94 18.08 -17.63
CA PRO A 27 -8.70 18.74 -16.36
C PRO A 27 -7.26 18.49 -15.91
N ILE A 28 -6.55 19.57 -15.57
CA ILE A 28 -5.19 19.47 -15.00
C ILE A 28 -5.33 19.29 -13.50
N VAL A 29 -4.71 18.25 -12.98
CA VAL A 29 -4.67 17.93 -11.55
C VAL A 29 -3.28 18.29 -11.01
N GLU A 30 -3.26 19.12 -9.98
CA GLU A 30 -2.03 19.46 -9.25
C GLU A 30 -2.13 18.79 -7.86
N PRO A 31 -1.40 17.67 -7.62
CA PRO A 31 -1.47 16.99 -6.34
C PRO A 31 -0.79 17.80 -5.24
N GLU A 32 -1.45 17.85 -4.07
CA GLU A 32 -0.86 18.41 -2.87
C GLU A 32 0.18 17.45 -2.28
N GLU A 33 1.26 18.01 -1.71
CA GLU A 33 2.31 17.22 -1.04
C GLU A 33 1.72 16.33 0.06
N GLY A 34 2.01 15.04 -0.03
CA GLY A 34 1.62 14.04 0.96
C GLY A 34 0.13 13.65 0.98
N LYS A 35 -0.66 14.16 0.03
CA LYS A 35 -2.07 13.87 -0.06
C LYS A 35 -2.38 12.92 -1.20
N VAL A 36 -3.03 11.81 -0.88
CA VAL A 36 -3.58 10.89 -1.88
C VAL A 36 -4.83 11.50 -2.49
N THR A 37 -4.86 11.60 -3.82
CA THR A 37 -5.96 12.24 -4.56
C THR A 37 -6.40 11.33 -5.71
N PRO A 38 -7.67 10.91 -5.80
CA PRO A 38 -8.13 10.14 -6.94
C PRO A 38 -8.04 10.97 -8.23
N VAL A 39 -7.70 10.32 -9.35
CA VAL A 39 -7.63 10.94 -10.66
C VAL A 39 -8.60 10.26 -11.61
N GLU A 40 -9.35 11.06 -12.37
CA GLU A 40 -10.26 10.54 -13.38
C GLU A 40 -9.48 10.18 -14.66
N SER A 41 -9.87 9.10 -15.33
CA SER A 41 -9.29 8.73 -16.63
C SER A 41 -9.54 9.83 -17.65
N GLY A 42 -8.48 10.30 -18.30
CA GLY A 42 -8.47 11.47 -19.20
C GLY A 42 -7.97 12.76 -18.56
N ALA A 43 -7.73 12.81 -17.27
CA ALA A 43 -7.09 13.95 -16.61
C ALA A 43 -5.60 14.09 -17.00
N SER A 44 -5.02 15.25 -16.70
CA SER A 44 -3.61 15.51 -16.97
C SER A 44 -2.89 15.97 -15.71
N CYS A 45 -1.63 15.56 -15.53
CA CYS A 45 -0.76 15.94 -14.42
C CYS A 45 0.68 15.98 -14.89
N ASP A 46 1.47 16.94 -14.39
CA ASP A 46 2.93 16.94 -14.56
C ASP A 46 3.53 15.88 -13.64
N LEU A 47 3.79 14.69 -14.20
CA LEU A 47 4.24 13.53 -13.43
C LEU A 47 5.77 13.52 -13.22
N ASN A 48 6.53 14.10 -14.13
CA ASN A 48 8.00 14.10 -14.09
C ASN A 48 8.61 15.44 -13.66
N GLY A 49 7.80 16.48 -13.49
CA GLY A 49 8.23 17.80 -13.04
C GLY A 49 8.88 18.65 -14.13
N ASP A 50 8.65 18.36 -15.42
CA ASP A 50 9.21 19.10 -16.56
C ASP A 50 8.40 20.35 -16.95
N GLY A 51 7.28 20.59 -16.29
CA GLY A 51 6.37 21.70 -16.52
C GLY A 51 5.33 21.44 -17.60
N LYS A 52 5.22 20.21 -18.11
CA LYS A 52 4.18 19.78 -19.04
C LYS A 52 3.33 18.72 -18.37
N ALA A 53 2.02 18.85 -18.54
CA ALA A 53 1.10 17.87 -17.98
C ALA A 53 0.88 16.72 -18.98
N GLU A 54 1.18 15.50 -18.57
CA GLU A 54 0.88 14.28 -19.29
C GLU A 54 -0.58 13.89 -19.10
N GLN A 55 -1.24 13.46 -20.18
CA GLN A 55 -2.58 12.88 -20.09
C GLN A 55 -2.49 11.47 -19.51
N ILE A 56 -3.32 11.20 -18.51
CA ILE A 56 -3.42 9.92 -17.80
C ILE A 56 -4.72 9.26 -18.22
N THR A 57 -4.66 8.07 -18.80
CA THR A 57 -5.83 7.22 -19.01
C THR A 57 -5.60 5.85 -18.41
N TYR A 58 -6.66 5.20 -17.97
CA TYR A 58 -6.57 3.85 -17.42
C TYR A 58 -7.83 3.06 -17.68
N GLU A 59 -7.64 1.73 -17.76
CA GLU A 59 -8.68 0.73 -17.85
C GLU A 59 -8.50 -0.25 -16.69
N VAL A 60 -9.56 -0.54 -15.96
CA VAL A 60 -9.59 -1.52 -14.87
C VAL A 60 -10.34 -2.74 -15.37
N HIS A 61 -9.75 -3.91 -15.21
CA HIS A 61 -10.36 -5.18 -15.51
C HIS A 61 -10.33 -6.09 -14.29
N ASN A 62 -11.50 -6.33 -13.70
CA ASN A 62 -11.71 -7.27 -12.62
C ASN A 62 -12.49 -8.47 -13.14
N ASP A 63 -12.00 -9.69 -12.92
CA ASP A 63 -12.70 -10.92 -13.28
C ASP A 63 -13.10 -11.71 -12.04
N ASP A 64 -14.34 -11.55 -11.61
CA ASP A 64 -14.90 -12.27 -10.45
C ASP A 64 -15.02 -13.79 -10.69
N THR A 65 -14.82 -14.26 -11.91
CA THR A 65 -14.94 -15.68 -12.27
C THR A 65 -13.60 -16.41 -12.19
N GLY A 66 -12.49 -15.68 -12.15
CA GLY A 66 -11.13 -16.22 -12.21
C GLY A 66 -10.77 -16.87 -13.56
N ALA A 67 -11.55 -16.60 -14.61
CA ALA A 67 -11.31 -17.14 -15.95
C ALA A 67 -10.32 -16.29 -16.75
N THR A 68 -10.15 -15.02 -16.40
CA THR A 68 -9.23 -14.07 -17.04
C THR A 68 -8.36 -13.36 -16.01
N GLU A 69 -7.38 -12.60 -16.48
CA GLU A 69 -6.49 -11.84 -15.62
C GLU A 69 -7.20 -10.59 -15.07
N THR A 70 -6.99 -10.29 -13.79
CA THR A 70 -7.37 -9.02 -13.17
C THR A 70 -6.19 -8.04 -13.29
N TYR A 71 -6.45 -6.82 -13.77
CA TYR A 71 -5.38 -5.84 -13.97
C TYR A 71 -5.89 -4.39 -14.06
N VAL A 72 -4.96 -3.45 -13.86
CA VAL A 72 -5.08 -2.07 -14.34
C VAL A 72 -4.09 -1.86 -15.46
N LYS A 73 -4.58 -1.34 -16.60
CA LYS A 73 -3.75 -0.87 -17.70
C LYS A 73 -3.68 0.65 -17.65
N LEU A 74 -2.52 1.20 -17.35
CA LEU A 74 -2.22 2.62 -17.37
C LEU A 74 -1.69 3.04 -18.73
N THR A 75 -2.11 4.22 -19.20
CA THR A 75 -1.53 4.89 -20.39
C THR A 75 -1.21 6.34 -20.03
N VAL A 76 0.03 6.75 -20.22
CA VAL A 76 0.50 8.12 -20.03
C VAL A 76 1.25 8.57 -21.29
N GLY A 77 0.67 9.51 -22.02
CA GLY A 77 1.17 9.85 -23.35
C GLY A 77 1.10 8.66 -24.31
N ASP A 78 2.26 8.19 -24.77
CA ASP A 78 2.41 7.00 -25.63
C ASP A 78 2.91 5.75 -24.89
N GLN A 79 3.06 5.84 -23.56
CA GLN A 79 3.55 4.77 -22.72
C GLN A 79 2.40 3.99 -22.12
N GLU A 80 2.53 2.66 -22.10
CA GLU A 80 1.57 1.76 -21.48
C GLU A 80 2.27 0.90 -20.42
N LEU A 81 1.58 0.67 -19.30
CA LEU A 81 2.00 -0.25 -18.23
C LEU A 81 0.80 -1.03 -17.74
N LYS A 82 0.94 -2.34 -17.60
CA LYS A 82 -0.06 -3.24 -17.02
C LYS A 82 0.39 -3.66 -15.62
N ILE A 83 -0.47 -3.47 -14.63
CA ILE A 83 -0.30 -3.97 -13.26
C ILE A 83 -1.35 -5.05 -13.05
N GLU A 84 -0.90 -6.25 -12.77
CA GLU A 84 -1.76 -7.39 -12.49
C GLU A 84 -1.98 -7.52 -10.98
N GLY A 85 -3.15 -8.02 -10.57
CA GLY A 85 -3.48 -8.21 -9.17
C GLY A 85 -4.65 -9.17 -8.96
N TRP A 86 -5.18 -9.13 -7.75
CA TRP A 86 -6.27 -10.01 -7.34
C TRP A 86 -7.65 -9.36 -7.55
N TYR A 87 -7.82 -8.11 -7.06
CA TYR A 87 -9.03 -7.31 -7.23
C TYR A 87 -8.68 -5.83 -7.19
N MET A 88 -8.62 -5.20 -8.35
CA MET A 88 -8.17 -3.81 -8.52
C MET A 88 -9.25 -2.81 -8.12
N ASP A 89 -8.84 -1.72 -7.46
CA ASP A 89 -9.71 -0.55 -7.29
C ASP A 89 -10.08 0.03 -8.66
N GLU A 90 -11.32 0.50 -8.79
CA GLU A 90 -11.80 1.18 -9.99
C GLU A 90 -11.11 2.53 -10.22
N LYS A 91 -10.35 3.02 -9.24
CA LYS A 91 -9.69 4.32 -9.25
C LYS A 91 -8.17 4.16 -9.25
N VAL A 92 -7.53 5.09 -9.95
CA VAL A 92 -6.11 5.38 -9.83
C VAL A 92 -5.96 6.65 -9.00
N TYR A 93 -4.89 6.77 -8.24
CA TYR A 93 -4.67 7.92 -7.38
C TYR A 93 -3.35 8.61 -7.74
N LEU A 94 -3.22 9.88 -7.36
CA LEU A 94 -2.00 10.64 -7.38
C LEU A 94 -1.48 10.83 -5.95
N LEU A 95 -0.18 10.71 -5.79
CA LEU A 95 0.52 11.05 -4.56
C LEU A 95 1.80 11.81 -4.89
N LYS A 96 1.94 13.01 -4.33
CA LYS A 96 3.18 13.78 -4.39
C LYS A 96 4.00 13.50 -3.13
N VAL A 97 5.23 13.06 -3.33
CA VAL A 97 6.20 12.83 -2.26
C VAL A 97 7.45 13.64 -2.58
N GLN A 98 7.70 14.69 -1.80
CA GLN A 98 8.77 15.66 -2.05
C GLN A 98 8.64 16.30 -3.43
N PHE A 99 9.54 16.02 -4.34
CA PHE A 99 9.57 16.62 -5.69
C PHE A 99 8.96 15.70 -6.77
N ASN A 100 8.48 14.52 -6.39
CA ASN A 100 8.06 13.49 -7.33
C ASN A 100 6.56 13.22 -7.19
N THR A 101 5.90 13.04 -8.34
CA THR A 101 4.50 12.61 -8.39
C THR A 101 4.44 11.15 -8.82
N TYR A 102 3.62 10.37 -8.13
CA TYR A 102 3.38 8.95 -8.39
C TYR A 102 1.92 8.72 -8.71
N LEU A 103 1.66 7.83 -9.66
CA LEU A 103 0.37 7.18 -9.83
C LEU A 103 0.33 5.97 -8.89
N LEU A 104 -0.75 5.84 -8.13
CA LEU A 104 -0.97 4.72 -7.25
C LEU A 104 -2.04 3.81 -7.86
N VAL A 105 -1.69 2.54 -8.02
CA VAL A 105 -2.61 1.48 -8.42
C VAL A 105 -2.83 0.57 -7.22
N PHE A 106 -4.08 0.42 -6.82
CA PHE A 106 -4.44 -0.29 -5.61
C PHE A 106 -5.12 -1.63 -5.93
N ASP A 107 -4.60 -2.68 -5.33
CA ASP A 107 -5.17 -4.03 -5.29
C ASP A 107 -5.68 -4.31 -3.87
N TYR A 108 -6.93 -4.72 -3.75
CA TYR A 108 -7.49 -5.13 -2.45
C TYR A 108 -6.84 -6.41 -1.91
N GLY A 109 -6.20 -7.19 -2.78
CA GLY A 109 -5.55 -8.44 -2.44
C GLY A 109 -6.51 -9.56 -2.01
N PRO A 110 -6.00 -10.77 -1.80
CA PRO A 110 -6.76 -11.83 -1.14
C PRO A 110 -6.78 -11.60 0.38
N SER A 111 -7.88 -11.98 1.04
CA SER A 111 -7.96 -12.02 2.51
C SER A 111 -7.59 -10.70 3.22
N ASP A 112 -7.99 -9.56 2.64
CA ASP A 112 -7.71 -8.22 3.19
C ASP A 112 -6.20 -7.91 3.35
N ASP A 113 -5.40 -8.39 2.40
CA ASP A 113 -3.97 -8.07 2.27
C ASP A 113 -3.76 -7.06 1.12
N PRO A 114 -4.06 -5.75 1.36
CA PRO A 114 -4.05 -4.73 0.33
C PRO A 114 -2.64 -4.44 -0.17
N GLU A 115 -2.50 -4.16 -1.46
CA GLU A 115 -1.24 -3.79 -2.08
C GLU A 115 -1.40 -2.53 -2.92
N THR A 116 -0.53 -1.54 -2.74
CA THR A 116 -0.49 -0.31 -3.53
C THR A 116 0.82 -0.21 -4.27
N HIS A 117 0.77 -0.23 -5.61
CA HIS A 117 1.89 -0.01 -6.49
C HIS A 117 2.15 1.48 -6.71
N PHE A 118 3.44 1.87 -6.79
CA PHE A 118 3.90 3.23 -7.02
C PHE A 118 4.48 3.36 -8.43
N ILE A 119 3.72 3.94 -9.33
CA ILE A 119 4.10 4.11 -10.74
C ILE A 119 4.60 5.53 -10.96
N TYR A 120 5.69 5.69 -11.67
CA TYR A 120 6.27 6.99 -12.00
C TYR A 120 6.69 7.08 -13.48
N LEU A 121 6.79 8.31 -13.96
CA LEU A 121 7.39 8.60 -15.26
C LEU A 121 8.88 8.93 -15.02
N ASP A 122 9.78 8.19 -15.64
CA ASP A 122 11.22 8.44 -15.53
C ASP A 122 11.66 9.64 -16.37
N ASP A 123 12.92 10.06 -16.23
CA ASP A 123 13.48 11.22 -16.97
C ASP A 123 13.50 11.03 -18.49
N ASN A 124 13.29 9.81 -18.99
CA ASN A 124 13.18 9.49 -20.40
C ASN A 124 11.72 9.44 -20.88
N GLY A 125 10.77 9.72 -20.01
CA GLY A 125 9.34 9.66 -20.30
C GLY A 125 8.78 8.24 -20.33
N LYS A 126 9.43 7.27 -19.68
CA LYS A 126 8.95 5.89 -19.63
C LYS A 126 8.24 5.61 -18.30
N LEU A 127 7.08 4.94 -18.35
CA LEU A 127 6.39 4.45 -17.17
C LEU A 127 7.18 3.31 -16.52
N GLN A 128 7.38 3.41 -15.21
CA GLN A 128 8.10 2.47 -14.39
C GLN A 128 7.31 2.16 -13.12
N ASP A 129 7.40 0.94 -12.62
CA ASP A 129 6.92 0.55 -11.30
C ASP A 129 8.09 0.63 -10.31
N ALA A 130 7.93 1.43 -9.25
CA ALA A 130 8.90 1.55 -8.16
C ALA A 130 8.74 0.43 -7.12
N GLY A 131 7.74 -0.44 -7.27
CA GLY A 131 7.34 -1.44 -6.31
C GLY A 131 6.11 -1.02 -5.50
N SER A 132 5.75 -1.82 -4.53
CA SER A 132 4.50 -1.71 -3.79
C SER A 132 4.70 -1.67 -2.28
N ILE A 133 3.65 -1.27 -1.57
CA ILE A 133 3.51 -1.40 -0.12
C ILE A 133 2.18 -2.09 0.21
N LEU A 134 2.18 -2.86 1.31
CA LEU A 134 1.01 -3.61 1.76
C LEU A 134 0.07 -2.70 2.58
N ALA A 135 -0.46 -1.65 1.95
CA ALA A 135 -1.34 -0.69 2.60
C ALA A 135 -2.35 -0.10 1.63
N ASN A 136 -3.52 0.30 2.14
CA ASN A 136 -4.52 1.04 1.37
C ASN A 136 -4.03 2.49 1.15
N PRO A 137 -4.11 3.04 -0.07
CA PRO A 137 -3.65 4.40 -0.35
C PRO A 137 -4.38 5.47 0.49
N ASN A 138 -5.64 5.23 0.86
CA ASN A 138 -6.41 6.19 1.66
C ASN A 138 -5.98 6.25 3.14
N ASP A 139 -5.27 5.23 3.62
CA ASP A 139 -4.77 5.15 5.00
C ASP A 139 -3.29 5.57 5.11
N MET A 140 -2.67 5.95 3.98
CA MET A 140 -1.29 6.40 3.96
C MET A 140 -1.13 7.80 4.53
N VAL A 141 -0.09 7.97 5.35
CA VAL A 141 0.35 9.26 5.86
C VAL A 141 1.76 9.53 5.34
N VAL A 142 1.95 10.68 4.71
CA VAL A 142 3.27 11.08 4.22
C VAL A 142 3.82 12.22 5.08
N ASN A 143 5.01 12.02 5.63
CA ASN A 143 5.71 13.03 6.41
C ASN A 143 7.19 13.06 6.04
N ARG A 144 7.66 14.19 5.51
CA ARG A 144 9.07 14.40 5.12
C ARG A 144 9.64 13.30 4.21
N GLY A 145 8.84 12.81 3.28
CA GLY A 145 9.24 11.77 2.34
C GLY A 145 9.16 10.33 2.89
N ILE A 146 8.75 10.16 4.14
CA ILE A 146 8.39 8.86 4.70
C ILE A 146 6.90 8.62 4.49
N ILE A 147 6.57 7.47 3.94
CA ILE A 147 5.21 6.99 3.73
C ILE A 147 4.93 5.98 4.84
N THR A 148 3.95 6.26 5.67
CA THR A 148 3.50 5.33 6.72
C THR A 148 2.17 4.74 6.30
N GLY A 149 2.06 3.42 6.29
CA GLY A 149 0.82 2.69 6.01
C GLY A 149 0.51 1.68 7.11
N SER A 150 -0.77 1.37 7.30
CA SER A 150 -1.20 0.30 8.20
C SER A 150 -1.08 -1.04 7.48
N VAL A 151 -0.27 -1.93 8.02
CA VAL A 151 -0.01 -3.25 7.43
C VAL A 151 -0.33 -4.36 8.41
N ARG A 152 -0.72 -5.53 7.89
CA ARG A 152 -0.90 -6.71 8.72
C ARG A 152 0.45 -7.22 9.21
N GLY A 153 0.57 -7.50 10.52
CA GLY A 153 1.75 -8.14 11.07
C GLY A 153 1.88 -9.59 10.59
N THR A 154 3.10 -10.00 10.28
CA THR A 154 3.40 -11.36 9.78
C THR A 154 3.42 -12.41 10.90
N VAL A 155 3.64 -11.98 12.14
CA VAL A 155 3.59 -12.86 13.31
C VAL A 155 2.13 -13.01 13.77
N LEU A 156 1.62 -14.22 13.79
CA LEU A 156 0.24 -14.60 14.15
C LEU A 156 -0.86 -14.05 13.24
N TYR A 157 -0.61 -13.20 12.27
CA TYR A 157 -1.56 -12.64 11.29
C TYR A 157 -2.89 -12.07 11.84
N THR A 158 -2.88 -11.60 13.09
CA THR A 158 -4.09 -11.22 13.82
C THR A 158 -4.11 -9.76 14.24
N TRP A 159 -3.17 -8.95 13.77
CA TRP A 159 -2.97 -7.58 14.19
C TRP A 159 -2.41 -6.72 13.06
N TYR A 160 -2.54 -5.41 13.22
CA TYR A 160 -2.03 -4.42 12.29
C TYR A 160 -1.08 -3.47 13.00
N HIS A 161 -0.12 -2.93 12.25
CA HIS A 161 0.80 -1.92 12.76
C HIS A 161 1.16 -0.91 11.66
N ASP A 162 1.67 0.24 12.07
CA ASP A 162 2.25 1.19 11.14
C ASP A 162 3.60 0.69 10.65
N ALA A 163 3.77 0.61 9.34
CA ALA A 163 5.04 0.37 8.68
C ALA A 163 5.48 1.61 7.91
N ASP A 164 6.78 1.92 7.99
CA ASP A 164 7.38 3.07 7.34
C ASP A 164 8.09 2.64 6.06
N TYR A 165 7.91 3.42 5.01
CA TYR A 165 8.52 3.22 3.70
C TYR A 165 9.12 4.52 3.19
N MET A 166 10.09 4.41 2.31
CA MET A 166 10.59 5.51 1.50
C MET A 166 10.74 5.07 0.05
N ILE A 167 10.71 6.03 -0.87
CA ILE A 167 11.06 5.76 -2.25
C ILE A 167 12.50 6.21 -2.46
N ALA A 168 13.41 5.24 -2.59
CA ALA A 168 14.82 5.47 -2.83
C ALA A 168 15.09 5.64 -4.33
N ASN A 169 15.99 6.55 -4.68
CA ASN A 169 16.48 6.73 -6.05
C ASN A 169 17.86 6.07 -6.16
N ASN A 170 17.98 5.05 -6.99
CA ASN A 170 19.25 4.38 -7.24
C ASN A 170 20.00 5.03 -8.41
N ILE A 171 20.82 6.04 -8.09
CA ILE A 171 21.62 6.77 -9.08
C ILE A 171 22.59 5.85 -9.84
N MET A 172 23.06 4.78 -9.20
CA MET A 172 24.01 3.83 -9.80
C MET A 172 23.35 2.94 -10.89
N GLU A 173 22.05 2.79 -10.84
CA GLU A 173 21.23 2.03 -11.79
C GLU A 173 20.39 2.95 -12.70
N GLY A 174 20.94 4.10 -13.10
CA GLY A 174 20.28 5.00 -14.05
C GLY A 174 19.12 5.81 -13.47
N GLY A 175 19.07 5.98 -12.14
CA GLY A 175 18.03 6.78 -11.49
C GLY A 175 16.72 6.02 -11.27
N THR A 176 16.74 4.69 -11.26
CA THR A 176 15.55 3.88 -10.96
C THR A 176 15.07 4.13 -9.52
N ARG A 177 13.76 4.19 -9.35
CA ARG A 177 13.13 4.39 -8.03
C ARG A 177 12.64 3.07 -7.48
N HIS A 178 12.81 2.87 -6.17
CA HIS A 178 12.37 1.66 -5.49
C HIS A 178 11.73 1.99 -4.16
N VAL A 179 10.59 1.35 -3.88
CA VAL A 179 9.98 1.35 -2.56
C VAL A 179 10.87 0.53 -1.62
N VAL A 180 11.24 1.12 -0.50
CA VAL A 180 12.10 0.50 0.52
C VAL A 180 11.37 0.53 1.85
N ASN A 181 11.16 -0.64 2.46
CA ASN A 181 10.65 -0.76 3.82
C ASN A 181 11.72 -0.30 4.82
N LEU A 182 11.30 0.48 5.82
CA LEU A 182 12.13 0.96 6.93
C LEU A 182 11.70 0.24 8.22
N PRO A 183 12.19 -1.00 8.46
CA PRO A 183 11.69 -1.81 9.56
C PRO A 183 12.02 -1.19 10.92
N ARG A 184 11.06 -1.24 11.83
CA ARG A 184 11.25 -0.88 13.23
C ARG A 184 11.75 -2.10 14.01
N PRO A 185 12.52 -1.90 15.09
CA PRO A 185 12.97 -3.02 15.92
C PRO A 185 11.85 -3.65 16.73
N PHE A 186 10.72 -2.96 16.88
CA PHE A 186 9.58 -3.39 17.68
C PHE A 186 8.30 -2.67 17.23
N TYR A 187 7.20 -3.42 17.17
CA TYR A 187 5.86 -2.94 16.84
C TYR A 187 4.91 -3.29 17.99
N ALA A 188 4.05 -2.36 18.38
CA ALA A 188 3.02 -2.60 19.38
C ALA A 188 1.90 -3.48 18.81
N MET A 189 1.51 -4.55 19.51
CA MET A 189 0.39 -5.43 19.16
C MET A 189 -0.88 -5.11 19.94
N GLY A 190 -0.78 -5.13 21.27
CA GLY A 190 -1.91 -4.81 22.17
C GLY A 190 -3.03 -5.86 22.20
N LEU A 191 -2.77 -7.11 21.83
CA LEU A 191 -3.78 -8.17 21.79
C LEU A 191 -3.98 -8.81 23.16
N VAL A 192 -5.20 -8.79 23.65
CA VAL A 192 -5.58 -9.49 24.89
C VAL A 192 -6.03 -10.91 24.58
N VAL A 193 -5.32 -11.90 25.10
CA VAL A 193 -5.57 -13.33 24.85
C VAL A 193 -5.55 -14.12 26.14
N LYS A 194 -6.02 -15.37 26.09
CA LYS A 194 -5.99 -16.29 27.22
C LYS A 194 -5.04 -17.45 26.94
N ALA A 195 -4.10 -17.73 27.84
CA ALA A 195 -3.19 -18.85 27.70
C ALA A 195 -3.94 -20.20 27.85
N LYS A 196 -3.71 -21.11 26.91
CA LYS A 196 -4.25 -22.47 26.94
C LYS A 196 -3.30 -23.47 27.59
N VAL A 197 -2.02 -23.11 27.65
CA VAL A 197 -0.94 -23.93 28.23
C VAL A 197 -0.06 -23.09 29.15
N ASP A 198 0.79 -23.74 29.97
CA ASP A 198 1.81 -23.04 30.73
C ASP A 198 2.93 -22.53 29.80
N ILE A 199 3.23 -21.23 29.81
CA ILE A 199 4.16 -20.58 28.89
C ILE A 199 5.30 -19.96 29.69
N PRO A 200 6.55 -20.44 29.55
CA PRO A 200 7.71 -19.72 30.06
C PRO A 200 8.00 -18.53 29.15
N LEU A 201 8.07 -17.35 29.73
CA LEU A 201 8.50 -16.13 29.08
C LEU A 201 9.94 -15.82 29.48
N TYR A 202 10.81 -15.51 28.54
CA TYR A 202 12.21 -15.33 28.76
C TYR A 202 12.60 -13.86 28.98
N ALA A 203 13.58 -13.60 29.83
CA ALA A 203 14.04 -12.25 30.16
C ALA A 203 14.63 -11.52 28.94
N GLN A 204 15.20 -12.27 28.00
CA GLN A 204 15.82 -11.77 26.79
C GLN A 204 15.51 -12.68 25.60
N GLN A 205 15.49 -12.09 24.40
CA GLN A 205 15.41 -12.83 23.14
C GLN A 205 16.56 -13.83 23.04
N GLY A 206 16.29 -15.09 22.79
CA GLY A 206 17.28 -16.16 22.68
C GLY A 206 17.97 -16.54 23.99
N GLY A 207 17.56 -16.01 25.12
CA GLY A 207 18.10 -16.36 26.43
C GLY A 207 17.38 -17.54 27.08
N ASP A 208 17.99 -18.15 28.10
CA ASP A 208 17.44 -19.30 28.84
C ASP A 208 16.82 -18.92 30.20
N SER A 209 17.00 -17.67 30.64
CA SER A 209 16.48 -17.17 31.93
C SER A 209 14.99 -16.85 31.80
N VAL A 210 14.15 -17.58 32.54
CA VAL A 210 12.71 -17.35 32.61
C VAL A 210 12.43 -16.13 33.51
N ALA A 211 11.77 -15.11 32.93
CA ALA A 211 11.36 -13.91 33.64
C ALA A 211 9.98 -14.12 34.33
N LEU A 212 9.06 -14.77 33.62
CA LEU A 212 7.70 -15.02 34.06
C LEU A 212 7.22 -16.38 33.51
N THR A 213 6.41 -17.10 34.27
CA THR A 213 5.65 -18.25 33.77
C THR A 213 4.17 -17.91 33.82
N VAL A 214 3.56 -17.76 32.63
CA VAL A 214 2.11 -17.64 32.45
C VAL A 214 1.50 -19.02 32.67
N LYS A 215 0.41 -19.10 33.42
CA LYS A 215 -0.30 -20.35 33.62
C LYS A 215 -1.46 -20.56 32.67
N ALA A 216 -1.76 -21.80 32.33
CA ALA A 216 -2.97 -22.13 31.59
C ALA A 216 -4.20 -21.52 32.26
N GLY A 217 -4.96 -20.75 31.49
CA GLY A 217 -6.14 -20.01 31.97
C GLY A 217 -5.88 -18.54 32.32
N ASP A 218 -4.62 -18.07 32.38
CA ASP A 218 -4.31 -16.70 32.64
C ASP A 218 -4.63 -15.83 31.41
N THR A 219 -5.10 -14.61 31.65
CA THR A 219 -5.23 -13.58 30.64
C THR A 219 -3.92 -12.83 30.55
N VAL A 220 -3.42 -12.64 29.33
CA VAL A 220 -2.17 -11.91 29.03
C VAL A 220 -2.37 -10.94 27.87
N ILE A 221 -1.41 -10.06 27.70
CA ILE A 221 -1.36 -9.11 26.57
C ILE A 221 -0.15 -9.48 25.70
N LEU A 222 -0.38 -9.75 24.42
CA LEU A 222 0.69 -9.76 23.43
C LEU A 222 1.00 -8.29 23.14
N SER A 223 1.99 -7.74 23.85
CA SER A 223 2.24 -6.31 23.92
C SER A 223 2.95 -5.78 22.68
N GLY A 224 3.74 -6.64 22.04
CA GLY A 224 4.40 -6.27 20.78
C GLY A 224 5.29 -7.36 20.23
N SER A 225 5.86 -7.10 19.04
CA SER A 225 6.68 -8.05 18.28
C SER A 225 7.75 -7.32 17.49
N ASP A 226 8.83 -8.01 17.14
CA ASP A 226 9.75 -7.59 16.09
C ASP A 226 9.22 -7.89 14.68
N ASP A 227 8.01 -8.46 14.62
CA ASP A 227 7.32 -8.95 13.44
C ASP A 227 8.12 -9.98 12.62
N LYS A 228 8.96 -10.77 13.29
CA LYS A 228 9.80 -11.82 12.70
C LYS A 228 9.88 -13.08 13.55
N GLN A 229 10.47 -12.96 14.73
CA GLN A 229 10.86 -14.12 15.54
C GLN A 229 10.44 -14.04 17.01
N TRP A 230 9.99 -12.86 17.48
CA TRP A 230 9.76 -12.66 18.91
C TRP A 230 8.49 -11.87 19.20
N ILE A 231 7.76 -12.32 20.21
CA ILE A 231 6.63 -11.62 20.80
C ILE A 231 6.98 -11.26 22.24
N TYR A 232 6.71 -10.04 22.66
CA TYR A 232 6.76 -9.65 24.06
C TYR A 232 5.38 -9.79 24.67
N VAL A 233 5.27 -10.67 25.66
CA VAL A 233 4.02 -11.00 26.36
C VAL A 233 4.08 -10.44 27.78
N THR A 234 3.03 -9.77 28.21
CA THR A 234 2.91 -9.27 29.58
C THR A 234 1.72 -9.90 30.30
N ASP A 235 1.74 -9.82 31.63
CA ASP A 235 0.55 -10.10 32.43
C ASP A 235 -0.62 -9.16 32.04
N LYS A 236 -1.81 -9.42 32.55
CA LYS A 236 -3.02 -8.64 32.23
C LYS A 236 -2.94 -7.16 32.62
N ASP A 237 -2.06 -6.82 33.55
CA ASP A 237 -1.88 -5.47 34.06
C ASP A 237 -0.76 -4.71 33.31
N GLY A 238 0.04 -5.43 32.48
CA GLY A 238 1.14 -4.87 31.70
C GLY A 238 2.44 -4.67 32.49
N ASP A 239 2.48 -5.10 33.76
CA ASP A 239 3.58 -4.78 34.69
C ASP A 239 4.76 -5.76 34.55
N ASN A 240 4.48 -7.05 34.32
CA ASN A 240 5.50 -8.09 34.23
C ASN A 240 5.39 -8.81 32.89
N GLY A 241 6.53 -9.09 32.27
CA GLY A 241 6.52 -9.75 30.96
C GLY A 241 7.84 -10.40 30.60
N GLY A 242 7.85 -10.95 29.41
CA GLY A 242 9.02 -11.56 28.82
C GLY A 242 8.79 -11.94 27.37
N TRP A 243 9.81 -12.50 26.77
CA TRP A 243 9.87 -12.84 25.37
C TRP A 243 9.41 -14.27 25.11
N LEU A 244 8.62 -14.46 24.06
CA LEU A 244 8.20 -15.73 23.52
C LEU A 244 8.69 -15.85 22.09
N ALA A 245 9.33 -16.96 21.74
CA ALA A 245 9.85 -17.18 20.41
C ALA A 245 8.73 -17.62 19.45
N VAL A 246 8.80 -17.10 18.22
CA VAL A 246 7.98 -17.53 17.08
C VAL A 246 8.70 -18.68 16.38
N GLY A 247 7.94 -19.71 15.98
CA GLY A 247 8.42 -20.88 15.27
C GLY A 247 7.73 -21.08 13.94
N GLY A 248 8.13 -22.13 13.21
CA GLY A 248 7.53 -22.48 11.93
C GLY A 248 7.93 -21.56 10.79
N GLU A 249 7.47 -21.92 9.59
CA GLU A 249 7.82 -21.21 8.34
C GLU A 249 6.95 -19.96 8.12
N TYR A 250 5.73 -19.95 8.66
CA TYR A 250 4.72 -18.95 8.33
C TYR A 250 4.42 -17.96 9.47
N GLY A 251 5.21 -17.95 10.56
CA GLY A 251 5.02 -16.99 11.66
C GLY A 251 3.79 -17.22 12.54
N ILE A 252 3.04 -18.31 12.33
CA ILE A 252 1.82 -18.64 13.10
C ILE A 252 2.07 -19.57 14.28
N ASP A 253 3.23 -20.18 14.32
CA ASP A 253 3.62 -21.12 15.39
C ASP A 253 4.46 -20.41 16.45
N LEU A 254 4.43 -20.95 17.67
CA LEU A 254 5.16 -20.45 18.82
C LEU A 254 6.03 -21.57 19.41
N ILE A 255 7.17 -21.22 20.00
CA ILE A 255 8.05 -22.18 20.67
C ILE A 255 7.76 -22.13 22.17
N VAL A 256 7.04 -23.14 22.68
CA VAL A 256 6.69 -23.26 24.09
C VAL A 256 7.38 -24.50 24.66
N ASN A 257 8.18 -24.34 25.72
CA ASN A 257 8.97 -25.42 26.33
C ASN A 257 9.81 -26.24 25.33
N GLY A 258 10.35 -25.56 24.29
CA GLY A 258 11.15 -26.19 23.25
C GLY A 258 10.35 -26.97 22.20
N GLN A 259 9.03 -26.89 22.22
CA GLN A 259 8.13 -27.49 21.23
C GLN A 259 7.48 -26.41 20.36
N THR A 260 7.39 -26.65 19.07
CA THR A 260 6.64 -25.81 18.15
C THR A 260 5.17 -26.15 18.26
N MET A 261 4.33 -25.17 18.55
CA MET A 261 2.89 -25.27 18.71
C MET A 261 2.19 -24.19 17.90
N SER A 262 1.03 -24.48 17.31
CA SER A 262 0.22 -23.45 16.68
C SER A 262 -0.15 -22.34 17.67
N GLY A 263 -0.16 -21.09 17.23
CA GLY A 263 -0.62 -19.97 18.05
C GLY A 263 -2.01 -20.22 18.64
N SER A 264 -2.91 -20.84 17.88
CA SER A 264 -4.26 -21.23 18.32
C SER A 264 -4.28 -22.33 19.39
N ASP A 265 -3.23 -23.15 19.51
CA ASP A 265 -3.08 -24.14 20.58
C ASP A 265 -2.48 -23.53 21.86
N VAL A 266 -1.76 -22.42 21.71
CA VAL A 266 -1.13 -21.68 22.81
C VAL A 266 -2.07 -20.65 23.41
N PHE A 267 -2.81 -19.93 22.57
CA PHE A 267 -3.70 -18.84 22.97
C PHE A 267 -5.13 -19.04 22.47
N ASP A 268 -6.09 -18.62 23.29
CA ASP A 268 -7.49 -18.41 22.93
C ASP A 268 -7.75 -16.91 22.75
N GLY A 269 -8.56 -16.54 21.74
CA GLY A 269 -8.85 -15.13 21.40
C GLY A 269 -7.97 -14.54 20.30
N LEU A 270 -7.15 -15.34 19.61
CA LEU A 270 -6.53 -14.90 18.36
C LEU A 270 -7.59 -14.87 17.26
N LEU A 271 -7.76 -13.72 16.65
CA LEU A 271 -8.68 -13.52 15.53
C LEU A 271 -7.85 -13.61 14.24
N PHE A 272 -7.83 -14.78 13.62
CA PHE A 272 -7.23 -14.92 12.30
C PHE A 272 -8.19 -14.34 11.27
N ALA A 273 -7.66 -13.54 10.33
CA ALA A 273 -8.40 -13.17 9.13
C ALA A 273 -8.44 -14.40 8.19
N ASP A 274 -9.61 -14.70 7.66
CA ASP A 274 -9.84 -15.76 6.69
C ASP A 274 -9.40 -15.33 5.29
#